data_83e538856a6b17b9aa5eed2c448e5eea
#
_entry.id   83e538856a6b17b9aa5eed2c448e5eea
#
_cell.length_a   1.000
_cell.length_b   1.000
_cell.length_c   1.000
_cell.angle_alpha   90.00
_cell.angle_beta   90.00
_cell.angle_gamma   90.00
#
_symmetry.space_group_name_H-M   'P 1'
#
loop_
_entity.id
_entity.type
_entity.pdbx_description
1 polymer ?
#
loop_
_entity_poly.entity_id
_entity_poly.type
_entity_poly.pdbx_seq_one_letter_code
_entity_poly.pdbx_strand_id
1 'polypeptide(L)'
;DSLQQVTDRVSKVADEISALRSADSYALYTEFLTDRGLNAEVAAEFISSPVKLTTKSLFPVKNYGSAMTPFYTNLAIWVSGIVLIAIFKLEADRDEKLRAFTPTQGYFGRWLLFITVGLVQALIICLGDIFLLKTQCEHPLAFIGAGLWISFVYVNLIYAFSITFKHIGKAVCVILVILQIPGSAGTYPIEMTPTFFRALHPLLPFTYGINAMREAMAGMYGNLYWKDLGCLALYLPIAFLIGLGVRLLMLNLNRMFDIKLEETGLMLCEESGMTRERVKLSTAMQVLANQEEFRQKWMQKAEHFEANYQKWTKIGFLLILLLPTVFLVLMFSVTSKMVFLVLWICAIIAIATFLMILEFIHESLQSKTRYAQRSKDELLDEWKGELKL
;
A
#
# COMPACT_ATOMS: atom_id res chain seq x y z
N ASP A 1 18.06 -39.99 39.70
CA ASP A 1 19.39 -40.03 40.37
C ASP A 1 20.12 -38.67 40.41
N SER A 2 20.16 -37.91 39.35
CA SER A 2 20.86 -36.59 39.34
C SER A 2 20.20 -35.53 40.19
N LEU A 3 18.87 -35.48 40.27
CA LEU A 3 18.12 -34.55 41.08
C LEU A 3 18.29 -34.83 42.57
N GLN A 4 18.33 -36.08 42.97
CA GLN A 4 18.59 -36.50 44.37
C GLN A 4 20.01 -36.13 44.78
N GLN A 5 21.02 -36.33 43.90
CA GLN A 5 22.40 -35.88 44.17
C GLN A 5 22.55 -34.36 44.33
N VAL A 6 21.79 -33.61 43.55
CA VAL A 6 21.77 -32.15 43.72
C VAL A 6 21.10 -31.75 45.04
N THR A 7 19.98 -32.35 45.39
CA THR A 7 19.29 -32.11 46.66
C THR A 7 20.18 -32.43 47.85
N ASP A 8 20.89 -33.56 47.81
CA ASP A 8 21.82 -33.97 48.89
C ASP A 8 23.03 -33.00 48.98
N ARG A 9 23.52 -32.51 47.86
CA ARG A 9 24.59 -31.50 47.89
C ARG A 9 24.12 -30.17 48.42
N VAL A 10 22.92 -29.75 48.04
CA VAL A 10 22.32 -28.49 48.53
C VAL A 10 22.04 -28.58 50.03
N SER A 11 21.48 -29.70 50.55
CA SER A 11 21.28 -29.91 51.98
C SER A 11 22.59 -29.91 52.76
N LYS A 12 23.64 -30.55 52.21
CA LYS A 12 24.98 -30.59 52.85
C LYS A 12 25.62 -29.20 52.94
N VAL A 13 25.47 -28.36 51.87
CA VAL A 13 25.94 -26.98 51.87
C VAL A 13 25.12 -26.14 52.83
N ALA A 14 23.81 -26.37 52.93
CA ALA A 14 22.95 -25.65 53.89
C ALA A 14 23.31 -26.02 55.34
N ASP A 15 23.66 -27.29 55.63
CA ASP A 15 24.11 -27.73 56.94
C ASP A 15 25.49 -27.16 57.30
N GLU A 16 26.44 -27.09 56.32
CA GLU A 16 27.73 -26.45 56.51
C GLU A 16 27.61 -24.96 56.74
N ILE A 17 26.73 -24.26 56.08
CA ILE A 17 26.42 -22.83 56.27
C ILE A 17 25.79 -22.60 57.65
N SER A 18 24.87 -23.46 58.10
CA SER A 18 24.27 -23.36 59.40
C SER A 18 25.22 -23.65 60.54
N ALA A 19 26.15 -24.60 60.32
CA ALA A 19 27.25 -24.88 61.22
C ALA A 19 28.27 -23.72 61.36
N LEU A 20 28.61 -23.06 60.21
CA LEU A 20 29.39 -21.86 60.20
C LEU A 20 28.70 -20.66 60.90
N ARG A 21 27.38 -20.59 60.79
CA ARG A 21 26.54 -19.55 61.41
C ARG A 21 26.45 -19.71 62.95
N SER A 22 26.59 -20.90 63.44
CA SER A 22 26.60 -21.20 64.88
C SER A 22 27.97 -21.15 65.57
N ALA A 23 29.02 -20.92 64.81
CA ALA A 23 30.39 -20.81 65.35
C ALA A 23 30.64 -19.38 65.84
N ASP A 24 31.31 -19.28 66.98
CA ASP A 24 31.75 -18.00 67.59
C ASP A 24 32.54 -17.11 66.60
N SER A 25 33.18 -17.74 65.62
CA SER A 25 33.87 -17.02 64.52
C SER A 25 32.96 -16.17 63.65
N TYR A 26 31.65 -16.54 63.50
CA TYR A 26 30.70 -15.74 62.70
C TYR A 26 30.27 -14.46 63.46
N ALA A 27 30.14 -14.54 64.78
CA ALA A 27 29.87 -13.37 65.62
C ALA A 27 31.06 -12.39 65.60
N LEU A 28 32.32 -12.91 65.74
CA LEU A 28 33.55 -12.11 65.58
C LEU A 28 33.70 -11.52 64.19
N TYR A 29 33.30 -12.23 63.12
CA TYR A 29 33.38 -11.73 61.74
C TYR A 29 32.33 -10.65 61.46
N THR A 30 31.14 -10.78 61.99
CA THR A 30 30.09 -9.75 61.92
C THR A 30 30.44 -8.51 62.73
N GLU A 31 31.04 -8.69 63.92
CA GLU A 31 31.49 -7.60 64.76
C GLU A 31 32.66 -6.83 64.10
N PHE A 32 33.61 -7.53 63.51
CA PHE A 32 34.74 -6.95 62.77
C PHE A 32 34.29 -6.16 61.52
N LEU A 33 33.23 -6.67 60.76
CA LEU A 33 32.67 -5.98 59.61
C LEU A 33 31.85 -4.74 60.04
N THR A 34 31.17 -4.82 61.20
CA THR A 34 30.38 -3.70 61.72
C THR A 34 31.26 -2.60 62.27
N ASP A 35 32.34 -2.98 62.98
CA ASP A 35 33.30 -2.03 63.57
C ASP A 35 34.09 -1.23 62.49
N ARG A 36 34.23 -1.78 61.29
CA ARG A 36 34.80 -1.07 60.12
C ARG A 36 33.80 -0.33 59.26
N GLY A 37 32.53 -0.23 59.69
CA GLY A 37 31.47 0.44 58.93
C GLY A 37 30.99 -0.36 57.68
N LEU A 38 31.40 -1.64 57.58
CA LEU A 38 30.95 -2.55 56.54
C LEU A 38 29.69 -3.29 57.05
N ASN A 39 28.54 -2.80 56.72
CA ASN A 39 27.29 -3.45 57.03
C ASN A 39 27.21 -4.77 56.27
N ALA A 40 27.03 -5.92 57.01
CA ALA A 40 26.94 -7.26 56.42
C ALA A 40 25.79 -7.38 55.39
N GLU A 41 24.71 -6.63 55.58
CA GLU A 41 23.60 -6.52 54.64
C GLU A 41 24.01 -5.84 53.34
N VAL A 42 24.78 -4.75 53.41
CA VAL A 42 25.30 -4.03 52.23
C VAL A 42 26.34 -4.87 51.48
N ALA A 43 27.16 -5.65 52.21
CA ALA A 43 28.11 -6.59 51.59
C ALA A 43 27.40 -7.77 50.93
N ALA A 44 26.34 -8.32 51.54
CA ALA A 44 25.51 -9.37 50.96
C ALA A 44 24.74 -8.87 49.72
N GLU A 45 24.20 -7.67 49.77
CA GLU A 45 23.53 -7.01 48.60
C GLU A 45 24.52 -6.76 47.47
N PHE A 46 25.72 -6.29 47.76
CA PHE A 46 26.79 -6.12 46.77
C PHE A 46 27.25 -7.45 46.14
N ILE A 47 27.39 -8.50 46.93
CA ILE A 47 27.75 -9.85 46.40
C ILE A 47 26.64 -10.46 45.58
N SER A 48 25.36 -10.25 45.98
CA SER A 48 24.22 -10.77 45.26
C SER A 48 23.93 -9.99 43.95
N SER A 49 24.28 -8.71 43.92
CA SER A 49 24.07 -7.84 42.73
C SER A 49 25.22 -6.82 42.61
N PRO A 50 26.42 -7.26 42.18
CA PRO A 50 27.64 -6.45 42.11
C PRO A 50 27.55 -5.28 41.10
N VAL A 51 26.54 -5.29 40.25
CA VAL A 51 26.31 -4.28 39.24
C VAL A 51 24.90 -3.68 39.39
N LYS A 52 24.83 -2.41 39.74
CA LYS A 52 23.57 -1.68 39.73
C LYS A 52 23.30 -1.18 38.31
N LEU A 53 22.39 -1.84 37.60
CA LEU A 53 21.94 -1.41 36.30
C LEU A 53 21.11 -0.13 36.43
N THR A 54 21.65 0.99 36.02
CA THR A 54 20.92 2.25 35.85
C THR A 54 20.52 2.38 34.39
N THR A 55 19.26 2.12 34.08
CA THR A 55 18.72 2.34 32.73
C THR A 55 18.32 3.80 32.60
N LYS A 56 19.01 4.55 31.73
CA LYS A 56 18.62 5.90 31.36
C LYS A 56 17.95 5.86 29.98
N SER A 57 16.64 6.00 29.96
CA SER A 57 15.92 6.15 28.71
C SER A 57 16.20 7.52 28.09
N LEU A 58 16.68 7.55 26.84
CA LEU A 58 16.94 8.80 26.11
C LEU A 58 15.64 9.41 25.59
N PHE A 59 14.71 8.58 25.13
CA PHE A 59 13.40 8.96 24.63
C PHE A 59 12.31 8.17 25.37
N PRO A 60 11.91 8.61 26.60
CA PRO A 60 10.97 7.87 27.41
C PRO A 60 9.55 7.97 26.84
N VAL A 61 8.90 6.83 26.64
CA VAL A 61 7.49 6.75 26.29
C VAL A 61 6.69 6.31 27.50
N LYS A 62 5.73 7.12 27.93
CA LYS A 62 4.99 6.93 29.19
C LYS A 62 4.07 5.69 29.20
N ASN A 63 3.48 5.36 28.05
CA ASN A 63 2.54 4.24 27.96
C ASN A 63 2.55 3.63 26.56
N TYR A 64 2.05 2.40 26.48
CA TYR A 64 1.96 1.65 25.22
C TYR A 64 1.07 2.31 24.17
N GLY A 65 -0.02 2.97 24.58
CA GLY A 65 -0.90 3.70 23.65
C GLY A 65 -0.15 4.79 22.88
N SER A 66 0.64 5.61 23.60
CA SER A 66 1.49 6.62 22.95
C SER A 66 2.53 5.99 22.02
N ALA A 67 3.15 4.87 22.43
CA ALA A 67 4.12 4.16 21.56
C ALA A 67 3.51 3.70 20.24
N MET A 68 2.24 3.32 20.23
CA MET A 68 1.52 2.81 19.07
C MET A 68 0.84 3.90 18.23
N THR A 69 0.66 5.10 18.76
CA THR A 69 -0.01 6.22 18.06
C THR A 69 0.56 6.46 16.67
N PRO A 70 1.88 6.55 16.41
CA PRO A 70 2.39 6.79 15.08
C PRO A 70 1.93 5.76 14.05
N PHE A 71 1.82 4.50 14.44
CA PHE A 71 1.33 3.43 13.57
C PHE A 71 -0.16 3.57 13.28
N TYR A 72 -0.99 3.71 14.32
CA TYR A 72 -2.44 3.80 14.15
C TYR A 72 -2.87 5.07 13.43
N THR A 73 -2.18 6.19 13.66
CA THR A 73 -2.43 7.45 12.94
C THR A 73 -2.13 7.30 11.44
N ASN A 74 -0.98 6.70 11.08
CA ASN A 74 -0.67 6.40 9.68
C ASN A 74 -1.70 5.47 9.04
N LEU A 75 -2.11 4.42 9.75
CA LEU A 75 -3.15 3.50 9.30
C LEU A 75 -4.49 4.22 9.09
N ALA A 76 -4.90 5.06 10.04
CA ALA A 76 -6.13 5.83 9.95
C ALA A 76 -6.12 6.78 8.74
N ILE A 77 -5.02 7.49 8.49
CA ILE A 77 -4.85 8.37 7.33
C ILE A 77 -4.94 7.58 6.01
N TRP A 78 -4.33 6.40 5.91
CA TRP A 78 -4.41 5.58 4.70
C TRP A 78 -5.83 5.05 4.47
N VAL A 79 -6.46 4.50 5.51
CA VAL A 79 -7.83 3.98 5.43
C VAL A 79 -8.81 5.10 5.10
N SER A 80 -8.65 6.31 5.66
CA SER A 80 -9.48 7.45 5.31
C SER A 80 -9.37 7.80 3.83
N GLY A 81 -8.16 7.72 3.24
CA GLY A 81 -7.94 7.86 1.81
C GLY A 81 -8.67 6.79 0.97
N ILE A 82 -8.67 5.52 1.42
CA ILE A 82 -9.44 4.45 0.76
C ILE A 82 -10.94 4.74 0.83
N VAL A 83 -11.43 5.23 1.97
CA VAL A 83 -12.86 5.60 2.13
C VAL A 83 -13.23 6.74 1.18
N LEU A 84 -12.36 7.74 0.99
CA LEU A 84 -12.59 8.83 0.04
C LEU A 84 -12.82 8.29 -1.39
N ILE A 85 -11.95 7.40 -1.87
CA ILE A 85 -12.11 6.82 -3.23
C ILE A 85 -13.27 5.85 -3.35
N ALA A 86 -13.84 5.39 -2.23
CA ALA A 86 -15.04 4.57 -2.23
C ALA A 86 -16.31 5.43 -2.33
N ILE A 87 -16.34 6.59 -1.69
CA ILE A 87 -17.52 7.47 -1.58
C ILE A 87 -17.60 8.47 -2.75
N PHE A 88 -16.46 9.08 -3.11
CA PHE A 88 -16.45 10.11 -4.13
C PHE A 88 -16.17 9.57 -5.52
N LYS A 89 -16.84 10.11 -6.53
CA LYS A 89 -16.52 9.81 -7.94
C LYS A 89 -15.08 10.22 -8.26
N LEU A 90 -14.34 9.34 -8.90
CA LEU A 90 -12.94 9.54 -9.27
C LEU A 90 -12.80 10.50 -10.46
N GLU A 91 -13.72 10.41 -11.42
CA GLU A 91 -13.69 11.23 -12.63
C GLU A 91 -14.63 12.44 -12.51
N ALA A 92 -14.29 13.49 -13.23
CA ALA A 92 -15.15 14.69 -13.31
C ALA A 92 -16.28 14.43 -14.31
N ASP A 93 -17.53 14.67 -13.88
CA ASP A 93 -18.69 14.59 -14.76
C ASP A 93 -18.61 15.68 -15.84
N ARG A 94 -19.06 15.37 -17.05
CA ARG A 94 -19.28 16.37 -18.10
C ARG A 94 -20.66 16.98 -17.93
N ASP A 95 -20.68 18.29 -17.85
CA ASP A 95 -21.92 19.08 -17.97
C ASP A 95 -21.93 19.73 -19.35
N GLU A 96 -23.05 19.62 -20.08
CA GLU A 96 -23.22 20.24 -21.39
C GLU A 96 -23.06 21.76 -21.36
N LYS A 97 -23.28 22.38 -20.18
CA LYS A 97 -23.14 23.83 -19.96
C LYS A 97 -21.68 24.24 -19.72
N LEU A 98 -20.79 23.33 -19.42
CA LEU A 98 -19.39 23.64 -19.16
C LEU A 98 -18.54 23.42 -20.41
N ARG A 99 -17.57 24.31 -20.59
CA ARG A 99 -16.58 24.20 -21.66
C ARG A 99 -15.85 22.86 -21.56
N ALA A 100 -15.62 22.22 -22.70
CA ALA A 100 -14.87 20.96 -22.73
C ALA A 100 -13.50 21.12 -22.05
N PHE A 101 -13.18 20.25 -21.10
CA PHE A 101 -11.91 20.24 -20.40
C PHE A 101 -11.06 19.03 -20.82
N THR A 102 -9.74 19.21 -20.75
CA THR A 102 -8.80 18.15 -21.06
C THR A 102 -8.77 17.08 -19.98
N PRO A 103 -8.35 15.82 -20.28
CA PRO A 103 -8.19 14.77 -19.29
C PRO A 103 -7.31 15.17 -18.10
N THR A 104 -6.28 15.98 -18.36
CA THR A 104 -5.38 16.49 -17.32
C THR A 104 -6.08 17.51 -16.41
N GLN A 105 -6.90 18.41 -16.96
CA GLN A 105 -7.69 19.36 -16.17
C GLN A 105 -8.71 18.63 -15.29
N GLY A 106 -9.38 17.61 -15.81
CA GLY A 106 -10.28 16.76 -15.04
C GLY A 106 -9.58 16.04 -13.90
N TYR A 107 -8.35 15.53 -14.16
CA TYR A 107 -7.51 14.91 -13.13
C TYR A 107 -7.22 15.88 -11.97
N PHE A 108 -6.68 17.07 -12.27
CA PHE A 108 -6.33 18.04 -11.23
C PHE A 108 -7.54 18.63 -10.52
N GLY A 109 -8.67 18.77 -11.19
CA GLY A 109 -9.91 19.23 -10.57
C GLY A 109 -10.40 18.28 -9.48
N ARG A 110 -10.43 16.99 -9.75
CA ARG A 110 -10.77 15.96 -8.75
C ARG A 110 -9.66 15.73 -7.73
N TRP A 111 -8.41 15.75 -8.16
CA TRP A 111 -7.25 15.67 -7.29
C TRP A 111 -7.30 16.71 -6.17
N LEU A 112 -7.62 17.96 -6.50
CA LEU A 112 -7.72 19.04 -5.50
C LEU A 112 -8.79 18.75 -4.45
N LEU A 113 -9.95 18.21 -4.85
CA LEU A 113 -11.00 17.79 -3.93
C LEU A 113 -10.48 16.71 -2.97
N PHE A 114 -9.86 15.63 -3.50
CA PHE A 114 -9.35 14.53 -2.69
C PHE A 114 -8.27 14.98 -1.71
N ILE A 115 -7.33 15.80 -2.16
CA ILE A 115 -6.27 16.37 -1.30
C ILE A 115 -6.86 17.24 -0.20
N THR A 116 -7.79 18.16 -0.54
CA THR A 116 -8.38 19.05 0.46
C THR A 116 -9.11 18.29 1.55
N VAL A 117 -9.95 17.33 1.17
CA VAL A 117 -10.68 16.51 2.14
C VAL A 117 -9.72 15.62 2.95
N GLY A 118 -8.71 15.01 2.30
CA GLY A 118 -7.71 14.20 2.97
C GLY A 118 -6.89 14.99 3.99
N LEU A 119 -6.51 16.21 3.70
CA LEU A 119 -5.81 17.08 4.65
C LEU A 119 -6.70 17.45 5.85
N VAL A 120 -7.98 17.72 5.63
CA VAL A 120 -8.92 17.98 6.73
C VAL A 120 -9.09 16.74 7.60
N GLN A 121 -9.22 15.54 7.01
CA GLN A 121 -9.28 14.28 7.76
C GLN A 121 -8.01 14.07 8.60
N ALA A 122 -6.82 14.24 8.02
CA ALA A 122 -5.56 14.09 8.75
C ALA A 122 -5.43 15.10 9.90
N LEU A 123 -5.87 16.34 9.68
CA LEU A 123 -5.88 17.37 10.72
C LEU A 123 -6.76 16.93 11.90
N ILE A 124 -7.98 16.44 11.62
CA ILE A 124 -8.90 15.94 12.66
C ILE A 124 -8.29 14.76 13.42
N ILE A 125 -7.67 13.81 12.72
CA ILE A 125 -7.01 12.64 13.33
C ILE A 125 -5.89 13.10 14.26
N CYS A 126 -4.95 13.93 13.77
CA CYS A 126 -3.81 14.40 14.58
C CYS A 126 -4.25 15.26 15.78
N LEU A 127 -5.26 16.11 15.62
CA LEU A 127 -5.82 16.85 16.73
C LEU A 127 -6.53 15.94 17.73
N GLY A 128 -7.23 14.91 17.26
CA GLY A 128 -7.83 13.88 18.09
C GLY A 128 -6.79 13.13 18.93
N ASP A 129 -5.67 12.72 18.32
CA ASP A 129 -4.58 12.05 19.02
C ASP A 129 -3.99 12.91 20.15
N ILE A 130 -3.77 14.21 19.89
CA ILE A 130 -3.14 15.10 20.85
C ILE A 130 -4.14 15.53 21.94
N PHE A 131 -5.33 16.01 21.56
CA PHE A 131 -6.27 16.63 22.50
C PHE A 131 -7.26 15.65 23.14
N LEU A 132 -7.79 14.71 22.37
CA LEU A 132 -8.81 13.76 22.83
C LEU A 132 -8.16 12.55 23.52
N LEU A 133 -7.20 11.90 22.83
CA LEU A 133 -6.49 10.73 23.37
C LEU A 133 -5.36 11.11 24.33
N LYS A 134 -4.95 12.38 24.35
CA LYS A 134 -3.86 12.91 25.19
C LYS A 134 -2.58 12.08 25.07
N THR A 135 -2.24 11.70 23.84
CA THR A 135 -1.00 10.98 23.57
C THR A 135 0.20 11.85 23.91
N GLN A 136 1.26 11.22 24.41
CA GLN A 136 2.50 11.94 24.67
C GLN A 136 3.05 12.49 23.34
N CYS A 137 3.27 13.78 23.26
CA CYS A 137 3.87 14.42 22.09
C CYS A 137 4.75 15.58 22.51
N GLU A 138 6.05 15.51 22.21
CA GLU A 138 7.03 16.53 22.61
C GLU A 138 6.96 17.73 21.66
N HIS A 139 6.71 17.46 20.36
CA HIS A 139 6.59 18.49 19.31
C HIS A 139 5.23 18.39 18.58
N PRO A 140 4.13 18.92 19.19
CA PRO A 140 2.78 18.77 18.62
C PRO A 140 2.63 19.36 17.21
N LEU A 141 3.25 20.50 16.93
CA LEU A 141 3.20 21.12 15.61
C LEU A 141 3.91 20.29 14.54
N ALA A 142 5.04 19.67 14.90
CA ALA A 142 5.75 18.77 14.00
C ALA A 142 4.95 17.49 13.73
N PHE A 143 4.26 16.96 14.74
CA PHE A 143 3.39 15.81 14.61
C PHE A 143 2.22 16.09 13.65
N ILE A 144 1.54 17.24 13.80
CA ILE A 144 0.47 17.68 12.89
C ILE A 144 1.02 17.91 11.50
N GLY A 145 2.19 18.59 11.38
CA GLY A 145 2.85 18.82 10.10
C GLY A 145 3.22 17.53 9.37
N ALA A 146 3.76 16.54 10.10
CA ALA A 146 4.02 15.21 9.56
C ALA A 146 2.72 14.54 9.10
N GLY A 147 1.65 14.57 9.90
CA GLY A 147 0.35 14.00 9.55
C GLY A 147 -0.25 14.59 8.27
N LEU A 148 -0.20 15.89 8.10
CA LEU A 148 -0.65 16.58 6.89
C LEU A 148 0.21 16.17 5.68
N TRP A 149 1.53 16.12 5.82
CA TRP A 149 2.43 15.70 4.76
C TRP A 149 2.20 14.25 4.35
N ILE A 150 2.07 13.35 5.33
CA ILE A 150 1.76 11.94 5.13
C ILE A 150 0.43 11.78 4.37
N SER A 151 -0.61 12.49 4.81
CA SER A 151 -1.91 12.48 4.14
C SER A 151 -1.80 12.96 2.70
N PHE A 152 -1.07 14.05 2.45
CA PHE A 152 -0.84 14.55 1.11
C PHE A 152 -0.23 13.49 0.19
N VAL A 153 0.79 12.77 0.66
CA VAL A 153 1.45 11.70 -0.12
C VAL A 153 0.53 10.49 -0.29
N TYR A 154 -0.12 10.03 0.78
CA TYR A 154 -0.97 8.84 0.74
C TYR A 154 -2.19 9.02 -0.15
N VAL A 155 -2.89 10.13 0.00
CA VAL A 155 -4.07 10.43 -0.84
C VAL A 155 -3.66 10.57 -2.31
N ASN A 156 -2.49 11.14 -2.59
CA ASN A 156 -1.94 11.20 -3.95
C ASN A 156 -1.72 9.82 -4.55
N LEU A 157 -1.08 8.90 -3.81
CA LEU A 157 -0.86 7.51 -4.24
C LEU A 157 -2.18 6.77 -4.47
N ILE A 158 -3.07 6.82 -3.47
CA ILE A 158 -4.37 6.14 -3.50
C ILE A 158 -5.21 6.65 -4.68
N TYR A 159 -5.26 7.97 -4.87
CA TYR A 159 -5.97 8.58 -5.99
C TYR A 159 -5.37 8.18 -7.34
N ALA A 160 -4.03 8.23 -7.47
CA ALA A 160 -3.35 7.87 -8.71
C ALA A 160 -3.60 6.41 -9.11
N PHE A 161 -3.49 5.46 -8.17
CA PHE A 161 -3.82 4.05 -8.43
C PHE A 161 -5.28 3.87 -8.80
N SER A 162 -6.19 4.51 -8.07
CA SER A 162 -7.62 4.30 -8.24
C SER A 162 -8.16 4.91 -9.54
N ILE A 163 -7.69 6.10 -9.93
CA ILE A 163 -8.13 6.73 -11.19
C ILE A 163 -7.49 6.06 -12.41
N THR A 164 -6.28 5.47 -12.26
CA THR A 164 -5.57 4.82 -13.36
C THR A 164 -6.09 3.42 -13.63
N PHE A 165 -6.33 2.62 -12.58
CA PHE A 165 -6.71 1.22 -12.67
C PHE A 165 -8.14 0.94 -12.18
N LYS A 166 -8.90 1.97 -11.82
CA LYS A 166 -10.29 1.89 -11.34
C LYS A 166 -10.45 0.86 -10.21
N HIS A 167 -11.30 -0.16 -10.41
CA HIS A 167 -11.56 -1.19 -9.39
C HIS A 167 -10.30 -1.97 -8.97
N ILE A 168 -9.43 -2.28 -9.93
CA ILE A 168 -8.15 -2.95 -9.65
C ILE A 168 -7.25 -2.05 -8.80
N GLY A 169 -7.20 -0.74 -9.09
CA GLY A 169 -6.43 0.22 -8.30
C GLY A 169 -6.92 0.33 -6.85
N LYS A 170 -8.23 0.34 -6.64
CA LYS A 170 -8.84 0.29 -5.29
C LYS A 170 -8.39 -0.98 -4.54
N ALA A 171 -8.43 -2.14 -5.19
CA ALA A 171 -7.97 -3.41 -4.61
C ALA A 171 -6.46 -3.39 -4.28
N VAL A 172 -5.63 -2.82 -5.15
CA VAL A 172 -4.18 -2.65 -4.90
C VAL A 172 -3.94 -1.80 -3.66
N CYS A 173 -4.67 -0.71 -3.46
CA CYS A 173 -4.55 0.13 -2.26
C CYS A 173 -4.89 -0.63 -0.96
N VAL A 174 -5.86 -1.56 -1.01
CA VAL A 174 -6.20 -2.44 0.12
C VAL A 174 -5.11 -3.49 0.34
N ILE A 175 -4.57 -4.10 -0.71
CA ILE A 175 -3.45 -5.05 -0.59
C ILE A 175 -2.21 -4.34 -0.02
N LEU A 176 -1.93 -3.13 -0.47
CA LEU A 176 -0.81 -2.34 0.06
C LEU A 176 -0.93 -2.10 1.57
N VAL A 177 -2.11 -1.73 2.09
CA VAL A 177 -2.24 -1.53 3.54
C VAL A 177 -2.04 -2.82 4.31
N ILE A 178 -2.52 -3.96 3.79
CA ILE A 178 -2.31 -5.27 4.43
C ILE A 178 -0.81 -5.60 4.50
N LEU A 179 -0.04 -5.32 3.46
CA LEU A 179 1.42 -5.52 3.44
C LEU A 179 2.16 -4.52 4.35
N GLN A 180 1.65 -3.31 4.48
CA GLN A 180 2.25 -2.26 5.29
C GLN A 180 2.14 -2.54 6.79
N ILE A 181 1.08 -3.21 7.25
CA ILE A 181 0.88 -3.53 8.67
C ILE A 181 2.08 -4.30 9.25
N PRO A 182 2.48 -5.46 8.74
CA PRO A 182 3.66 -6.18 9.24
C PRO A 182 4.98 -5.63 8.72
N GLY A 183 4.99 -4.96 7.57
CA GLY A 183 6.21 -4.54 6.88
C GLY A 183 6.80 -3.21 7.32
N SER A 184 6.04 -2.38 8.04
CA SER A 184 6.47 -1.01 8.39
C SER A 184 7.16 -0.86 9.75
N ALA A 185 7.39 -1.93 10.48
CA ALA A 185 7.90 -1.91 11.86
C ALA A 185 7.07 -1.04 12.82
N GLY A 186 5.76 -0.96 12.55
CA GLY A 186 4.83 -0.16 13.36
C GLY A 186 4.53 -0.78 14.71
N THR A 187 4.28 -2.09 14.72
CA THR A 187 3.88 -2.86 15.90
C THR A 187 5.01 -3.69 16.49
N TYR A 188 5.91 -4.20 15.65
CA TYR A 188 7.05 -5.03 16.04
C TYR A 188 8.31 -4.51 15.38
N PRO A 189 9.50 -4.68 16.01
CA PRO A 189 10.78 -4.45 15.33
C PRO A 189 10.88 -5.27 14.06
N ILE A 190 11.41 -4.68 12.99
CA ILE A 190 11.49 -5.34 11.68
C ILE A 190 12.34 -6.60 11.70
N GLU A 191 13.27 -6.68 12.63
CA GLU A 191 14.16 -7.84 12.84
C GLU A 191 13.39 -9.10 13.28
N MET A 192 12.23 -8.94 13.90
CA MET A 192 11.35 -10.04 14.32
C MET A 192 10.46 -10.56 13.20
N THR A 193 10.42 -9.85 12.05
CA THR A 193 9.57 -10.22 10.93
C THR A 193 10.30 -11.15 9.94
N PRO A 194 9.57 -11.94 9.12
CA PRO A 194 10.16 -12.74 8.06
C PRO A 194 11.01 -11.90 7.09
N THR A 195 12.00 -12.53 6.46
CA THR A 195 12.95 -11.89 5.52
C THR A 195 12.26 -11.15 4.37
N PHE A 196 11.10 -11.62 3.94
CA PHE A 196 10.25 -10.96 2.93
C PHE A 196 9.88 -9.53 3.36
N PHE A 197 9.37 -9.36 4.58
CA PHE A 197 8.98 -8.03 5.08
C PHE A 197 10.17 -7.11 5.32
N ARG A 198 11.32 -7.66 5.73
CA ARG A 198 12.56 -6.89 5.84
C ARG A 198 13.01 -6.31 4.50
N ALA A 199 12.92 -7.10 3.43
CA ALA A 199 13.24 -6.64 2.07
C ALA A 199 12.23 -5.60 1.56
N LEU A 200 10.95 -5.73 1.94
CA LEU A 200 9.88 -4.83 1.54
C LEU A 200 9.87 -3.52 2.34
N HIS A 201 10.36 -3.55 3.59
CA HIS A 201 10.34 -2.43 4.53
C HIS A 201 10.77 -1.07 3.94
N PRO A 202 11.90 -0.95 3.22
CA PRO A 202 12.34 0.33 2.66
C PRO A 202 11.46 0.80 1.48
N LEU A 203 10.60 -0.05 0.93
CA LEU A 203 9.71 0.28 -0.18
C LEU A 203 8.31 0.68 0.28
N LEU A 204 8.05 0.64 1.59
CA LEU A 204 6.72 0.94 2.13
C LEU A 204 6.65 2.39 2.63
N PRO A 205 5.66 3.17 2.20
CA PRO A 205 5.50 4.55 2.64
C PRO A 205 5.21 4.68 4.14
N PHE A 206 4.55 3.70 4.78
CA PHE A 206 4.31 3.71 6.24
C PHE A 206 5.59 3.74 7.05
N THR A 207 6.67 3.09 6.60
CA THR A 207 7.96 3.08 7.27
C THR A 207 8.42 4.50 7.60
N TYR A 208 8.41 5.37 6.60
CA TYR A 208 8.86 6.75 6.73
C TYR A 208 7.85 7.62 7.48
N GLY A 209 6.55 7.41 7.25
CA GLY A 209 5.50 8.12 7.97
C GLY A 209 5.52 7.84 9.47
N ILE A 210 5.64 6.58 9.86
CA ILE A 210 5.72 6.16 11.27
C ILE A 210 6.98 6.71 11.93
N ASN A 211 8.13 6.63 11.26
CA ASN A 211 9.38 7.13 11.80
C ASN A 211 9.34 8.66 12.03
N ALA A 212 8.87 9.43 11.03
CA ALA A 212 8.71 10.87 11.19
C ALA A 212 7.77 11.25 12.35
N MET A 213 6.66 10.53 12.52
CA MET A 213 5.76 10.75 13.65
C MET A 213 6.38 10.35 15.00
N ARG A 214 7.17 9.26 15.05
CA ARG A 214 7.91 8.85 16.26
C ARG A 214 8.91 9.92 16.69
N GLU A 215 9.65 10.50 15.76
CA GLU A 215 10.58 11.61 16.02
C GLU A 215 9.84 12.83 16.60
N ALA A 216 8.71 13.20 16.02
CA ALA A 216 7.91 14.32 16.52
C ALA A 216 7.30 14.06 17.91
N MET A 217 7.01 12.80 18.22
CA MET A 217 6.33 12.41 19.46
C MET A 217 7.30 12.20 20.62
N ALA A 218 8.40 11.50 20.40
CA ALA A 218 9.32 11.10 21.46
C ALA A 218 10.50 12.07 21.65
N GLY A 219 10.77 12.91 20.65
CA GLY A 219 11.90 13.82 20.60
C GLY A 219 12.72 13.62 19.33
N MET A 220 13.11 14.72 18.70
CA MET A 220 13.83 14.70 17.42
C MET A 220 15.30 14.32 17.61
N TYR A 221 15.76 13.32 16.85
CA TYR A 221 17.16 12.93 16.82
C TYR A 221 17.84 13.40 15.53
N GLY A 222 18.66 14.40 15.62
CA GLY A 222 19.40 14.93 14.47
C GLY A 222 18.47 15.42 13.35
N ASN A 223 18.65 14.87 12.15
CA ASN A 223 17.88 15.26 10.95
C ASN A 223 16.97 14.13 10.42
N LEU A 224 16.68 13.12 11.24
CA LEU A 224 15.92 11.93 10.81
C LEU A 224 14.49 12.29 10.41
N TYR A 225 13.83 13.17 11.15
CA TYR A 225 12.49 13.67 10.84
C TYR A 225 12.38 14.20 9.39
N TRP A 226 13.29 15.10 9.01
CA TRP A 226 13.30 15.68 7.67
C TRP A 226 13.71 14.69 6.58
N LYS A 227 14.62 13.78 6.90
CA LYS A 227 15.02 12.70 6.00
C LYS A 227 13.84 11.79 5.66
N ASP A 228 13.08 11.37 6.66
CA ASP A 228 11.92 10.49 6.44
C ASP A 228 10.80 11.20 5.68
N LEU A 229 10.51 12.47 5.97
CA LEU A 229 9.59 13.27 5.15
C LEU A 229 10.09 13.43 3.70
N GLY A 230 11.40 13.60 3.51
CA GLY A 230 12.03 13.64 2.19
C GLY A 230 11.90 12.32 1.42
N CYS A 231 12.14 11.19 2.10
CA CYS A 231 11.92 9.87 1.50
C CYS A 231 10.44 9.67 1.12
N LEU A 232 9.54 10.14 1.96
CA LEU A 232 8.11 10.10 1.67
C LEU A 232 7.75 10.94 0.43
N ALA A 233 8.42 12.08 0.22
CA ALA A 233 8.23 12.92 -0.97
C ALA A 233 8.54 12.19 -2.29
N LEU A 234 9.42 11.18 -2.28
CA LEU A 234 9.77 10.40 -3.48
C LEU A 234 8.60 9.61 -4.06
N TYR A 235 7.56 9.36 -3.27
CA TYR A 235 6.33 8.72 -3.76
C TYR A 235 5.46 9.66 -4.60
N LEU A 236 5.61 10.99 -4.49
CA LEU A 236 4.83 11.95 -5.28
C LEU A 236 5.13 11.87 -6.78
N PRO A 237 6.39 11.89 -7.25
CA PRO A 237 6.70 11.66 -8.66
C PRO A 237 6.14 10.34 -9.19
N ILE A 238 6.19 9.27 -8.38
CA ILE A 238 5.63 7.95 -8.75
C ILE A 238 4.11 8.06 -8.92
N ALA A 239 3.42 8.70 -7.98
CA ALA A 239 1.98 8.91 -8.05
C ALA A 239 1.59 9.72 -9.29
N PHE A 240 2.27 10.83 -9.58
CA PHE A 240 2.01 11.63 -10.78
C PHE A 240 2.34 10.89 -12.08
N LEU A 241 3.41 10.10 -12.11
CA LEU A 241 3.74 9.27 -13.25
C LEU A 241 2.64 8.25 -13.54
N ILE A 242 2.10 7.62 -12.52
CA ILE A 242 0.97 6.68 -12.63
C ILE A 242 -0.30 7.44 -13.05
N GLY A 243 -0.67 8.51 -12.33
CA GLY A 243 -1.93 9.21 -12.53
C GLY A 243 -2.02 10.02 -13.83
N LEU A 244 -0.92 10.56 -14.33
CA LEU A 244 -0.89 11.35 -15.57
C LEU A 244 -0.31 10.57 -16.76
N GLY A 245 0.74 9.76 -16.54
CA GLY A 245 1.43 9.02 -17.59
C GLY A 245 0.73 7.72 -17.93
N VAL A 246 0.71 6.77 -16.99
CA VAL A 246 0.14 5.44 -17.20
C VAL A 246 -1.36 5.50 -17.47
N ARG A 247 -2.09 6.41 -16.81
CA ARG A 247 -3.52 6.59 -17.02
C ARG A 247 -3.88 6.81 -18.50
N LEU A 248 -3.10 7.61 -19.23
CA LEU A 248 -3.38 7.88 -20.65
C LEU A 248 -3.31 6.61 -21.50
N LEU A 249 -2.42 5.67 -21.15
CA LEU A 249 -2.32 4.37 -21.80
C LEU A 249 -3.47 3.43 -21.43
N MET A 250 -3.97 3.57 -20.20
CA MET A 250 -5.02 2.70 -19.66
C MET A 250 -6.45 3.15 -20.00
N LEU A 251 -6.66 4.36 -20.55
CA LEU A 251 -8.00 4.89 -20.83
C LEU A 251 -8.88 3.95 -21.66
N ASN A 252 -8.32 3.41 -22.75
CA ASN A 252 -9.07 2.49 -23.62
C ASN A 252 -9.35 1.15 -22.95
N LEU A 253 -8.38 0.65 -22.18
CA LEU A 253 -8.51 -0.60 -21.44
C LEU A 253 -9.55 -0.50 -20.32
N ASN A 254 -9.52 0.60 -19.58
CA ASN A 254 -10.49 0.87 -18.51
C ASN A 254 -11.92 0.96 -19.07
N ARG A 255 -12.09 1.66 -20.20
CA ARG A 255 -13.38 1.76 -20.88
C ARG A 255 -13.93 0.39 -21.27
N MET A 256 -13.10 -0.44 -21.87
CA MET A 256 -13.47 -1.80 -22.26
C MET A 256 -13.86 -2.63 -21.03
N PHE A 257 -13.09 -2.51 -19.95
CA PHE A 257 -13.38 -3.19 -18.68
C PHE A 257 -14.70 -2.71 -18.07
N ASP A 258 -14.97 -1.39 -18.08
CA ASP A 258 -16.20 -0.81 -17.57
C ASP A 258 -17.43 -1.31 -18.36
N ILE A 259 -17.37 -1.33 -19.70
CA ILE A 259 -18.45 -1.86 -20.55
C ILE A 259 -18.73 -3.32 -20.23
N LYS A 260 -17.68 -4.14 -20.13
CA LYS A 260 -17.85 -5.57 -19.80
C LYS A 260 -18.38 -5.79 -18.39
N LEU A 261 -18.01 -4.95 -17.44
CA LEU A 261 -18.49 -5.02 -16.07
C LEU A 261 -19.96 -4.58 -15.97
N GLU A 262 -20.36 -3.56 -16.74
CA GLU A 262 -21.74 -3.07 -16.84
C GLU A 262 -22.65 -4.14 -17.46
N GLU A 263 -22.18 -4.85 -18.51
CA GLU A 263 -22.91 -5.97 -19.14
C GLU A 263 -23.23 -7.10 -18.14
N THR A 264 -22.42 -7.25 -17.07
CA THR A 264 -22.69 -8.26 -16.04
C THR A 264 -23.82 -7.89 -15.08
N GLY A 265 -24.19 -6.61 -14.98
CA GLY A 265 -25.15 -6.09 -14.02
C GLY A 265 -24.75 -6.20 -12.54
N LEU A 266 -23.51 -6.60 -12.25
CA LEU A 266 -23.02 -6.85 -10.89
C LEU A 266 -22.53 -5.58 -10.18
N MET A 267 -22.11 -4.56 -10.93
CA MET A 267 -21.56 -3.33 -10.37
C MET A 267 -22.08 -2.09 -11.12
N LEU A 268 -22.28 -1.02 -10.38
CA LEU A 268 -22.50 0.31 -10.96
C LEU A 268 -21.14 0.85 -11.43
N CYS A 269 -20.97 1.00 -12.74
CA CYS A 269 -19.81 1.64 -13.30
C CYS A 269 -20.01 3.16 -13.33
N GLU A 270 -18.96 3.93 -12.98
CA GLU A 270 -18.96 5.36 -13.20
C GLU A 270 -18.95 5.61 -14.72
N GLU A 271 -19.97 6.30 -15.24
CA GLU A 271 -19.94 6.77 -16.62
C GLU A 271 -18.72 7.65 -16.83
N SER A 272 -17.76 7.15 -17.61
CA SER A 272 -16.59 7.94 -18.00
C SER A 272 -17.04 9.06 -18.94
N GLY A 273 -17.31 10.22 -18.41
CA GLY A 273 -17.69 11.42 -19.18
C GLY A 273 -16.67 11.85 -20.26
N MET A 274 -15.51 11.15 -20.33
CA MET A 274 -14.41 11.48 -21.23
C MET A 274 -14.41 10.71 -22.55
N THR A 275 -15.31 9.80 -22.79
CA THR A 275 -15.29 8.96 -23.97
C THR A 275 -16.24 9.43 -25.06
N ARG A 276 -15.99 10.58 -25.64
CA ARG A 276 -16.21 10.73 -27.06
C ARG A 276 -15.01 10.08 -27.76
N GLU A 277 -15.23 8.97 -28.47
CA GLU A 277 -14.21 8.40 -29.34
C GLU A 277 -13.71 9.51 -30.27
N ARG A 278 -12.54 10.05 -29.98
CA ARG A 278 -11.89 10.94 -30.96
C ARG A 278 -11.51 10.07 -32.12
N VAL A 279 -12.27 10.17 -33.21
CA VAL A 279 -11.87 9.59 -34.48
C VAL A 279 -10.49 10.16 -34.81
N LYS A 280 -9.46 9.32 -34.82
CA LYS A 280 -8.13 9.80 -35.21
C LYS A 280 -8.29 10.42 -36.59
N LEU A 281 -7.79 11.67 -36.77
CA LEU A 281 -7.87 12.41 -38.03
C LEU A 281 -7.43 11.56 -39.24
N SER A 282 -6.41 10.71 -39.04
CA SER A 282 -5.93 9.75 -40.03
C SER A 282 -6.99 8.71 -40.41
N THR A 283 -7.78 8.22 -39.46
CA THR A 283 -8.87 7.25 -39.71
C THR A 283 -10.04 7.93 -40.42
N ALA A 284 -10.41 9.15 -39.96
CA ALA A 284 -11.46 9.94 -40.63
C ALA A 284 -11.08 10.27 -42.07
N MET A 285 -9.84 10.69 -42.32
CA MET A 285 -9.34 10.95 -43.69
C MET A 285 -9.34 9.69 -44.54
N GLN A 286 -8.94 8.53 -44.03
CA GLN A 286 -8.98 7.26 -44.79
C GLN A 286 -10.41 6.83 -45.11
N VAL A 287 -11.34 7.00 -44.22
CA VAL A 287 -12.77 6.68 -44.45
C VAL A 287 -13.37 7.61 -45.51
N LEU A 288 -13.04 8.92 -45.44
CA LEU A 288 -13.55 9.91 -46.38
C LEU A 288 -12.92 9.74 -47.78
N ALA A 289 -11.65 9.31 -47.86
CA ALA A 289 -10.95 9.14 -49.13
C ALA A 289 -11.44 7.90 -49.92
N ASN A 290 -11.63 6.76 -49.27
CA ASN A 290 -12.06 5.51 -49.90
C ASN A 290 -12.84 4.61 -48.94
N GLN A 291 -14.11 4.93 -48.77
CA GLN A 291 -14.98 4.26 -47.78
C GLN A 291 -15.20 2.77 -48.07
N GLU A 292 -15.35 2.39 -49.35
CA GLU A 292 -15.65 0.98 -49.70
C GLU A 292 -14.40 0.10 -49.48
N GLU A 293 -13.23 0.53 -49.89
CA GLU A 293 -11.99 -0.23 -49.66
C GLU A 293 -11.66 -0.33 -48.15
N PHE A 294 -11.86 0.77 -47.43
CA PHE A 294 -11.70 0.77 -45.95
C PHE A 294 -12.68 -0.22 -45.30
N ARG A 295 -13.95 -0.19 -45.70
CA ARG A 295 -15.00 -1.07 -45.21
C ARG A 295 -14.69 -2.54 -45.48
N GLN A 296 -14.34 -2.89 -46.73
CA GLN A 296 -14.01 -4.28 -47.09
C GLN A 296 -12.81 -4.81 -46.32
N LYS A 297 -11.76 -4.00 -46.22
CA LYS A 297 -10.52 -4.37 -45.51
C LYS A 297 -10.75 -4.64 -44.02
N TRP A 298 -11.54 -3.81 -43.37
CA TRP A 298 -11.76 -3.96 -41.92
C TRP A 298 -12.83 -5.00 -41.60
N MET A 299 -13.85 -5.15 -42.43
CA MET A 299 -14.84 -6.22 -42.29
C MET A 299 -14.20 -7.61 -42.46
N GLN A 300 -13.35 -7.78 -43.48
CA GLN A 300 -12.68 -9.06 -43.70
C GLN A 300 -11.70 -9.40 -42.55
N LYS A 301 -10.98 -8.40 -42.01
CA LYS A 301 -10.13 -8.60 -40.83
C LYS A 301 -10.91 -8.91 -39.57
N ALA A 302 -12.03 -8.25 -39.36
CA ALA A 302 -12.90 -8.50 -38.23
C ALA A 302 -13.50 -9.90 -38.27
N GLU A 303 -14.02 -10.33 -39.42
CA GLU A 303 -14.59 -11.68 -39.62
C GLU A 303 -13.56 -12.78 -39.38
N HIS A 304 -12.33 -12.62 -39.91
CA HIS A 304 -11.26 -13.60 -39.70
C HIS A 304 -10.82 -13.66 -38.22
N PHE A 305 -10.78 -12.53 -37.54
CA PHE A 305 -10.45 -12.48 -36.11
C PHE A 305 -11.58 -13.05 -35.25
N GLU A 306 -12.84 -12.68 -35.51
CA GLU A 306 -14.04 -13.12 -34.79
C GLU A 306 -14.18 -14.64 -34.80
N ALA A 307 -13.88 -15.28 -35.94
CA ALA A 307 -13.91 -16.74 -36.08
C ALA A 307 -13.00 -17.47 -35.08
N ASN A 308 -11.88 -16.86 -34.72
CA ASN A 308 -10.91 -17.42 -33.79
C ASN A 308 -10.98 -16.83 -32.38
N TYR A 309 -11.55 -15.65 -32.21
CA TYR A 309 -11.64 -14.93 -30.94
C TYR A 309 -12.28 -15.77 -29.83
N GLN A 310 -13.44 -16.36 -30.09
CA GLN A 310 -14.14 -17.20 -29.11
C GLN A 310 -13.33 -18.43 -28.69
N LYS A 311 -12.53 -19.00 -29.60
CA LYS A 311 -11.65 -20.14 -29.29
C LYS A 311 -10.51 -19.70 -28.40
N TRP A 312 -9.83 -18.62 -28.74
CA TRP A 312 -8.71 -18.09 -27.97
C TRP A 312 -9.13 -17.61 -26.58
N THR A 313 -10.30 -16.99 -26.48
CA THR A 313 -10.88 -16.57 -25.20
C THR A 313 -11.19 -17.77 -24.29
N LYS A 314 -11.83 -18.83 -24.82
CA LYS A 314 -12.09 -20.07 -24.08
C LYS A 314 -10.79 -20.76 -23.62
N ILE A 315 -9.78 -20.80 -24.49
CA ILE A 315 -8.46 -21.36 -24.14
C ILE A 315 -7.81 -20.52 -23.04
N GLY A 316 -7.88 -19.20 -23.11
CA GLY A 316 -7.34 -18.30 -22.08
C GLY A 316 -8.00 -18.50 -20.72
N PHE A 317 -9.34 -18.62 -20.68
CA PHE A 317 -10.07 -18.92 -19.44
C PHE A 317 -9.77 -20.33 -18.90
N LEU A 318 -9.61 -21.30 -19.77
CA LEU A 318 -9.20 -22.66 -19.36
C LEU A 318 -7.79 -22.64 -18.77
N LEU A 319 -6.86 -21.91 -19.38
CA LEU A 319 -5.47 -21.80 -18.92
C LEU A 319 -5.37 -21.06 -17.58
N ILE A 320 -6.16 -20.00 -17.35
CA ILE A 320 -6.12 -19.25 -16.07
C ILE A 320 -6.68 -20.10 -14.92
N LEU A 321 -7.54 -21.07 -15.20
CA LEU A 321 -8.02 -22.02 -14.21
C LEU A 321 -7.00 -23.14 -13.96
N LEU A 322 -6.49 -23.76 -15.01
CA LEU A 322 -5.72 -25.00 -14.94
C LEU A 322 -4.26 -24.76 -14.56
N LEU A 323 -3.59 -23.80 -15.18
CA LEU A 323 -2.15 -23.58 -14.99
C LEU A 323 -1.78 -23.10 -13.58
N PRO A 324 -2.46 -22.09 -13.00
CA PRO A 324 -2.22 -21.69 -11.62
C PRO A 324 -2.57 -22.79 -10.61
N THR A 325 -3.61 -23.59 -10.87
CA THR A 325 -3.97 -24.72 -9.99
C THR A 325 -2.87 -25.79 -9.98
N VAL A 326 -2.30 -26.10 -11.13
CA VAL A 326 -1.17 -27.04 -11.23
C VAL A 326 0.05 -26.52 -10.46
N PHE A 327 0.42 -25.24 -10.63
CA PHE A 327 1.55 -24.66 -9.90
C PHE A 327 1.28 -24.60 -8.39
N LEU A 328 0.05 -24.36 -7.98
CA LEU A 328 -0.35 -24.37 -6.57
C LEU A 328 -0.18 -25.78 -5.97
N VAL A 329 -0.60 -26.83 -6.66
CA VAL A 329 -0.40 -28.23 -6.23
C VAL A 329 1.08 -28.57 -6.16
N LEU A 330 1.87 -28.18 -7.16
CA LEU A 330 3.31 -28.39 -7.17
C LEU A 330 4.01 -27.65 -6.04
N MET A 331 3.56 -26.46 -5.67
CA MET A 331 4.10 -25.70 -4.53
C MET A 331 3.97 -26.47 -3.21
N PHE A 332 2.89 -27.25 -3.02
CA PHE A 332 2.71 -28.08 -1.83
C PHE A 332 3.46 -29.41 -1.90
N SER A 333 3.75 -29.93 -3.10
CA SER A 333 4.38 -31.25 -3.30
C SER A 333 5.91 -31.20 -3.33
N VAL A 334 6.51 -30.07 -3.68
CA VAL A 334 7.96 -29.95 -3.91
C VAL A 334 8.61 -29.03 -2.86
N THR A 335 9.87 -29.31 -2.53
CA THR A 335 10.66 -28.55 -1.53
C THR A 335 10.93 -27.09 -1.95
N SER A 336 10.99 -26.80 -3.26
CA SER A 336 11.29 -25.48 -3.82
C SER A 336 10.07 -24.56 -3.89
N LYS A 337 9.38 -24.34 -2.77
CA LYS A 337 8.12 -23.58 -2.68
C LYS A 337 8.16 -22.20 -3.31
N MET A 338 9.27 -21.44 -3.11
CA MET A 338 9.42 -20.07 -3.62
C MET A 338 9.44 -20.01 -5.15
N VAL A 339 10.07 -20.95 -5.81
CA VAL A 339 10.13 -20.99 -7.29
C VAL A 339 8.74 -21.21 -7.87
N PHE A 340 7.97 -22.14 -7.32
CA PHE A 340 6.62 -22.42 -7.79
C PHE A 340 5.64 -21.27 -7.47
N LEU A 341 5.84 -20.54 -6.36
CA LEU A 341 5.07 -19.34 -6.06
C LEU A 341 5.32 -18.24 -7.10
N VAL A 342 6.57 -18.00 -7.46
CA VAL A 342 6.93 -17.01 -8.50
C VAL A 342 6.36 -17.43 -9.86
N LEU A 343 6.50 -18.69 -10.23
CA LEU A 343 5.94 -19.22 -11.48
C LEU A 343 4.41 -19.11 -11.49
N TRP A 344 3.74 -19.34 -10.38
CA TRP A 344 2.30 -19.18 -10.22
C TRP A 344 1.85 -17.74 -10.50
N ILE A 345 2.53 -16.76 -9.88
CA ILE A 345 2.24 -15.33 -10.09
C ILE A 345 2.53 -14.93 -11.55
N CYS A 346 3.68 -15.34 -12.09
CA CYS A 346 4.05 -15.05 -13.48
C CYS A 346 3.06 -15.64 -14.48
N ALA A 347 2.56 -16.86 -14.23
CA ALA A 347 1.57 -17.51 -15.08
C ALA A 347 0.24 -16.74 -15.10
N ILE A 348 -0.24 -16.31 -13.93
CA ILE A 348 -1.47 -15.51 -13.84
C ILE A 348 -1.31 -14.19 -14.61
N ILE A 349 -0.20 -13.47 -14.39
CA ILE A 349 0.08 -12.21 -15.06
C ILE A 349 0.16 -12.40 -16.59
N ALA A 350 0.87 -13.43 -17.05
CA ALA A 350 1.02 -13.71 -18.48
C ALA A 350 -0.32 -14.02 -19.17
N ILE A 351 -1.16 -14.88 -18.54
CA ILE A 351 -2.45 -15.24 -19.10
C ILE A 351 -3.42 -14.04 -19.06
N ALA A 352 -3.45 -13.29 -17.96
CA ALA A 352 -4.26 -12.09 -17.85
C ALA A 352 -3.86 -11.05 -18.92
N THR A 353 -2.55 -10.84 -19.12
CA THR A 353 -2.04 -9.95 -20.17
C THR A 353 -2.43 -10.44 -21.57
N PHE A 354 -2.34 -11.74 -21.82
CA PHE A 354 -2.77 -12.33 -23.10
C PHE A 354 -4.27 -12.09 -23.35
N LEU A 355 -5.14 -12.37 -22.40
CA LEU A 355 -6.59 -12.13 -22.51
C LEU A 355 -6.90 -10.65 -22.75
N MET A 356 -6.17 -9.78 -22.06
CA MET A 356 -6.29 -8.33 -22.16
C MET A 356 -5.91 -7.82 -23.55
N ILE A 357 -4.82 -8.33 -24.13
CA ILE A 357 -4.40 -8.00 -25.51
C ILE A 357 -5.44 -8.51 -26.52
N LEU A 358 -5.94 -9.72 -26.32
CA LEU A 358 -6.94 -10.31 -27.20
C LEU A 358 -8.23 -9.47 -27.25
N GLU A 359 -8.70 -9.03 -26.07
CA GLU A 359 -9.87 -8.17 -25.95
C GLU A 359 -9.64 -6.78 -26.54
N PHE A 360 -8.46 -6.20 -26.29
CA PHE A 360 -8.08 -4.91 -26.89
C PHE A 360 -8.08 -4.94 -28.44
N ILE A 361 -7.60 -6.03 -29.04
CA ILE A 361 -7.65 -6.21 -30.50
C ILE A 361 -9.10 -6.33 -30.97
N HIS A 362 -9.92 -7.09 -30.25
CA HIS A 362 -11.35 -7.27 -30.57
C HIS A 362 -12.08 -5.93 -30.57
N GLU A 363 -11.99 -5.14 -29.50
CA GLU A 363 -12.62 -3.83 -29.39
C GLU A 363 -12.11 -2.84 -30.44
N SER A 364 -10.79 -2.85 -30.70
CA SER A 364 -10.19 -2.02 -31.73
C SER A 364 -10.70 -2.34 -33.14
N LEU A 365 -10.95 -3.61 -33.44
CA LEU A 365 -11.54 -4.05 -34.70
C LEU A 365 -13.01 -3.69 -34.79
N GLN A 366 -13.79 -3.92 -33.73
CA GLN A 366 -15.21 -3.55 -33.69
C GLN A 366 -15.42 -2.04 -33.83
N SER A 367 -14.58 -1.23 -33.18
CA SER A 367 -14.62 0.22 -33.30
C SER A 367 -14.40 0.66 -34.75
N LYS A 368 -13.38 0.13 -35.42
CA LYS A 368 -13.11 0.43 -36.84
C LYS A 368 -14.21 -0.05 -37.79
N THR A 369 -14.84 -1.18 -37.49
CA THR A 369 -15.97 -1.69 -38.26
C THR A 369 -17.20 -0.80 -38.09
N ARG A 370 -17.48 -0.33 -36.88
CA ARG A 370 -18.55 0.66 -36.60
C ARG A 370 -18.34 1.95 -37.37
N TYR A 371 -17.12 2.48 -37.43
CA TYR A 371 -16.82 3.66 -38.27
C TYR A 371 -16.98 3.40 -39.76
N ALA A 372 -16.62 2.21 -40.23
CA ALA A 372 -16.76 1.84 -41.63
C ALA A 372 -18.23 1.69 -42.07
N GLN A 373 -19.16 1.48 -41.13
CA GLN A 373 -20.59 1.33 -41.38
C GLN A 373 -21.36 2.67 -41.35
N ARG A 374 -20.80 3.72 -40.72
CA ARG A 374 -21.43 5.05 -40.65
C ARG A 374 -21.41 5.76 -41.98
N SER A 375 -22.43 6.56 -42.25
CA SER A 375 -22.48 7.40 -43.46
C SER A 375 -21.44 8.50 -43.47
N LYS A 376 -21.04 8.97 -44.65
CA LYS A 376 -20.12 10.11 -44.77
C LYS A 376 -20.65 11.38 -44.11
N ASP A 377 -21.95 11.62 -44.20
CA ASP A 377 -22.59 12.81 -43.67
C ASP A 377 -22.61 12.80 -42.15
N GLU A 378 -22.92 11.66 -41.53
CA GLU A 378 -22.83 11.49 -40.06
C GLU A 378 -21.41 11.72 -39.52
N LEU A 379 -20.39 11.21 -40.20
CA LEU A 379 -19.00 11.40 -39.82
C LEU A 379 -18.53 12.86 -39.97
N LEU A 380 -19.01 13.54 -41.02
CA LEU A 380 -18.72 14.96 -41.27
C LEU A 380 -19.40 15.89 -40.25
N ASP A 381 -20.63 15.58 -39.86
CA ASP A 381 -21.36 16.38 -38.86
C ASP A 381 -20.79 16.19 -37.45
N GLU A 382 -20.39 14.98 -37.10
CA GLU A 382 -19.69 14.71 -35.85
C GLU A 382 -18.34 15.44 -35.79
N TRP A 383 -17.61 15.48 -36.91
CA TRP A 383 -16.31 16.16 -37.01
C TRP A 383 -16.43 17.68 -37.00
N LYS A 384 -17.45 18.26 -37.67
CA LYS A 384 -17.79 19.68 -37.60
C LYS A 384 -18.20 20.11 -36.21
N GLY A 385 -18.88 19.25 -35.46
CA GLY A 385 -19.20 19.44 -34.05
C GLY A 385 -17.97 19.49 -33.15
N GLU A 386 -16.92 18.71 -33.47
CA GLU A 386 -15.64 18.72 -32.74
C GLU A 386 -14.76 19.94 -33.04
N LEU A 387 -14.83 20.47 -34.27
CA LEU A 387 -14.08 21.68 -34.69
C LEU A 387 -14.69 23.00 -34.14
N LYS A 388 -15.95 22.99 -33.75
CA LYS A 388 -16.64 24.12 -33.12
C LYS A 388 -16.46 24.20 -31.61
N LEU A 389 -15.80 23.23 -31.01
CA LEU A 389 -15.44 23.15 -29.58
C LEU A 389 -13.94 23.42 -29.40
#